data_42cac50ec0dfe725108bfd78d6ef74f3
#
_entry.id   42cac50ec0dfe725108bfd78d6ef74f3
#
_cell.length_a   1.000
_cell.length_b   1.000
_cell.length_c   1.000
_cell.angle_alpha   90.00
_cell.angle_beta   90.00
_cell.angle_gamma   90.00
#
_symmetry.space_group_name_H-M   'P 1'
#
loop_
_entity.id
_entity.type
_entity.pdbx_description
1 polymer ?
#
loop_
_entity_poly.entity_id
_entity_poly.type
_entity_poly.pdbx_seq_one_letter_code
_entity_poly.pdbx_strand_id
1 'polypeptide(L)'
;DTNHFADADIIVVDIPLDISYLDEDPKLDFSSFLESLSVISDKIKKGCLLLIETTVPPGTCEEIIAPFLRDELGKREMGLEDIFLAHSYERVMPGENYLASIREYWRVFSGLDEHSALECRKFLETIIDTVNYPLTELKSMTASETAKVMENTYRAANIAFIDEWTKFASSIQLDLIEIIEAIKIRSTHSNIMLPGLGVGGYCLTKDPTFAPAASKQIFKKEIQFPFSRLAVRVNNNMPLHVVQVLEDNSSKKISNANILICGLTYRPDVSDTRYSATEILVSRLIEKGADIILHDPHLSFGKNFLWK
;
A
#
# COMPACT_ATOMS: atom_id res chain seq x y z
N ASP A 1 -19.99 12.87 -12.70
CA ASP A 1 -20.32 13.20 -14.10
C ASP A 1 -19.02 13.26 -14.92
N THR A 2 -18.86 12.38 -15.91
CA THR A 2 -17.66 12.27 -16.75
C THR A 2 -17.43 13.51 -17.64
N ASN A 3 -18.41 14.40 -17.80
CA ASN A 3 -18.25 15.63 -18.57
C ASN A 3 -17.25 16.61 -17.96
N HIS A 4 -17.01 16.54 -16.65
CA HIS A 4 -16.02 17.40 -16.00
C HIS A 4 -14.57 17.13 -16.43
N PHE A 5 -14.27 15.97 -17.00
CA PHE A 5 -12.93 15.71 -17.55
C PHE A 5 -12.58 16.63 -18.73
N ALA A 6 -13.59 17.12 -19.48
CA ALA A 6 -13.37 18.04 -20.59
C ALA A 6 -12.94 19.45 -20.15
N ASP A 7 -13.31 19.85 -18.95
CA ASP A 7 -13.02 21.18 -18.41
C ASP A 7 -11.80 21.22 -17.47
N ALA A 8 -11.35 20.04 -17.01
CA ALA A 8 -10.28 19.91 -16.04
C ALA A 8 -8.92 20.33 -16.60
N ASP A 9 -8.19 21.16 -15.88
CA ASP A 9 -6.77 21.46 -16.16
C ASP A 9 -5.85 20.38 -15.60
N ILE A 10 -6.29 19.73 -14.53
CA ILE A 10 -5.55 18.66 -13.83
C ILE A 10 -6.52 17.54 -13.50
N ILE A 11 -6.14 16.32 -13.83
CA ILE A 11 -6.84 15.09 -13.45
C ILE A 11 -5.87 14.23 -12.65
N VAL A 12 -6.21 14.01 -11.38
CA VAL A 12 -5.48 13.10 -10.48
C VAL A 12 -6.16 11.73 -10.51
N VAL A 13 -5.41 10.71 -10.85
CA VAL A 13 -5.89 9.33 -10.89
C VAL A 13 -5.45 8.63 -9.62
N ASP A 14 -6.43 8.35 -8.76
CA ASP A 14 -6.25 7.64 -7.49
C ASP A 14 -7.19 6.42 -7.42
N ILE A 15 -7.15 5.62 -8.47
CA ILE A 15 -7.95 4.40 -8.62
C ILE A 15 -7.12 3.23 -8.13
N PRO A 16 -7.64 2.38 -7.22
CA PRO A 16 -6.87 1.25 -6.71
C PRO A 16 -6.54 0.25 -7.83
N LEU A 17 -5.31 -0.27 -7.79
CA LEU A 17 -4.89 -1.37 -8.63
C LEU A 17 -4.75 -2.63 -7.77
N ASP A 18 -5.57 -3.63 -8.06
CA ASP A 18 -5.57 -4.90 -7.35
C ASP A 18 -4.60 -5.91 -7.95
N ILE A 19 -4.17 -6.85 -7.12
CA ILE A 19 -3.40 -8.01 -7.52
C ILE A 19 -4.24 -9.26 -7.25
N SER A 20 -4.27 -10.15 -8.21
CA SER A 20 -4.73 -11.53 -7.99
C SER A 20 -3.56 -12.47 -7.78
N TYR A 21 -3.78 -13.55 -7.03
CA TYR A 21 -2.78 -14.59 -6.81
C TYR A 21 -3.25 -15.86 -7.51
N LEU A 22 -2.40 -16.37 -8.42
CA LEU A 22 -2.54 -17.69 -9.01
C LEU A 22 -1.30 -18.48 -8.61
N ASP A 23 -1.49 -19.59 -7.88
CA ASP A 23 -0.42 -20.49 -7.44
C ASP A 23 0.75 -19.76 -6.72
N GLU A 24 0.42 -18.86 -5.78
CA GLU A 24 1.36 -18.01 -5.04
C GLU A 24 2.11 -16.94 -5.88
N ASP A 25 1.93 -16.91 -7.20
CA ASP A 25 2.50 -15.87 -8.05
C ASP A 25 1.53 -14.67 -8.20
N PRO A 26 1.98 -13.45 -7.91
CA PRO A 26 1.16 -12.26 -8.10
C PRO A 26 0.93 -12.00 -9.60
N LYS A 27 -0.33 -11.82 -9.96
CA LYS A 27 -0.75 -11.52 -11.34
C LYS A 27 -1.33 -10.11 -11.42
N LEU A 28 -0.76 -9.32 -12.32
CA LEU A 28 -1.23 -7.97 -12.60
C LEU A 28 -2.44 -8.02 -13.51
N ASP A 29 -3.50 -7.31 -13.15
CA ASP A 29 -4.66 -7.09 -13.98
C ASP A 29 -4.94 -5.58 -14.06
N PHE A 30 -4.71 -5.02 -15.23
CA PHE A 30 -4.91 -3.60 -15.52
C PHE A 30 -6.29 -3.29 -16.13
N SER A 31 -7.14 -4.28 -16.34
CA SER A 31 -8.36 -4.14 -17.12
C SER A 31 -9.26 -3.00 -16.64
N SER A 32 -9.65 -3.02 -15.35
CA SER A 32 -10.52 -1.98 -14.78
C SER A 32 -9.83 -0.61 -14.66
N PHE A 33 -8.52 -0.61 -14.45
CA PHE A 33 -7.73 0.60 -14.41
C PHE A 33 -7.66 1.28 -15.78
N LEU A 34 -7.37 0.52 -16.85
CA LEU A 34 -7.34 1.00 -18.23
C LEU A 34 -8.73 1.39 -18.73
N GLU A 35 -9.78 0.68 -18.31
CA GLU A 35 -11.17 1.06 -18.62
C GLU A 35 -11.50 2.46 -18.05
N SER A 36 -11.05 2.76 -16.83
CA SER A 36 -11.19 4.09 -16.24
C SER A 36 -10.38 5.15 -16.99
N LEU A 37 -9.17 4.84 -17.43
CA LEU A 37 -8.35 5.74 -18.26
C LEU A 37 -8.97 5.97 -19.65
N SER A 38 -9.65 4.97 -20.23
CA SER A 38 -10.39 5.15 -21.48
C SER A 38 -11.48 6.21 -21.36
N VAL A 39 -12.25 6.17 -20.25
CA VAL A 39 -13.30 7.18 -19.98
C VAL A 39 -12.70 8.59 -19.82
N ILE A 40 -11.52 8.70 -19.20
CA ILE A 40 -10.80 9.99 -19.09
C ILE A 40 -10.33 10.45 -20.47
N SER A 41 -9.72 9.56 -21.25
CA SER A 41 -9.15 9.85 -22.57
C SER A 41 -10.20 10.33 -23.57
N ASP A 42 -11.44 9.85 -23.46
CA ASP A 42 -12.57 10.29 -24.30
C ASP A 42 -12.90 11.77 -24.13
N LYS A 43 -12.53 12.40 -23.02
CA LYS A 43 -12.94 13.74 -22.64
C LYS A 43 -11.78 14.69 -22.37
N ILE A 44 -10.62 14.20 -21.98
CA ILE A 44 -9.46 15.02 -21.59
C ILE A 44 -9.15 16.08 -22.65
N LYS A 45 -8.87 17.31 -22.25
CA LYS A 45 -8.51 18.40 -23.13
C LYS A 45 -7.00 18.50 -23.34
N LYS A 46 -6.60 19.16 -24.43
CA LYS A 46 -5.18 19.51 -24.66
C LYS A 46 -4.65 20.39 -23.53
N GLY A 47 -3.42 20.13 -23.12
CA GLY A 47 -2.74 20.86 -22.05
C GLY A 47 -3.17 20.42 -20.62
N CYS A 48 -4.00 19.39 -20.48
CA CYS A 48 -4.35 18.85 -19.18
C CYS A 48 -3.19 18.03 -18.59
N LEU A 49 -2.93 18.21 -17.28
CA LEU A 49 -2.05 17.32 -16.51
C LEU A 49 -2.85 16.07 -16.09
N LEU A 50 -2.44 14.92 -16.58
CA LEU A 50 -2.90 13.61 -16.12
C LEU A 50 -1.87 13.06 -15.13
N LEU A 51 -2.16 13.14 -13.84
CA LEU A 51 -1.27 12.70 -12.77
C LEU A 51 -1.71 11.33 -12.26
N ILE A 52 -0.87 10.33 -12.44
CA ILE A 52 -1.07 9.00 -11.83
C ILE A 52 -0.53 9.05 -10.39
N GLU A 53 -1.43 9.05 -9.40
CA GLU A 53 -1.07 9.07 -7.97
C GLU A 53 -1.18 7.68 -7.35
N THR A 54 -1.96 6.80 -7.96
CA THR A 54 -2.08 5.39 -7.56
C THR A 54 -0.71 4.72 -7.47
N THR A 55 -0.50 3.95 -6.40
CA THR A 55 0.65 3.04 -6.34
C THR A 55 0.49 1.94 -7.39
N VAL A 56 1.39 1.93 -8.35
CA VAL A 56 1.41 0.97 -9.46
C VAL A 56 2.73 0.19 -9.52
N PRO A 57 2.76 -1.00 -10.14
CA PRO A 57 3.98 -1.74 -10.37
C PRO A 57 4.99 -0.94 -11.21
N PRO A 58 6.32 -1.09 -10.96
CA PRO A 58 7.34 -0.43 -11.78
C PRO A 58 7.18 -0.68 -13.27
N GLY A 59 7.23 0.38 -14.07
CA GLY A 59 7.07 0.34 -15.53
C GLY A 59 5.62 0.49 -16.01
N THR A 60 4.65 0.60 -15.11
CA THR A 60 3.23 0.72 -15.49
C THR A 60 2.97 1.97 -16.33
N CYS A 61 3.45 3.13 -15.93
CA CYS A 61 3.17 4.38 -16.65
C CYS A 61 3.81 4.39 -18.03
N GLU A 62 5.06 3.97 -18.16
CA GLU A 62 5.80 4.04 -19.42
C GLU A 62 5.45 2.88 -20.37
N GLU A 63 5.27 1.65 -19.87
CA GLU A 63 5.11 0.45 -20.69
C GLU A 63 3.64 0.05 -20.91
N ILE A 64 2.71 0.52 -20.09
CA ILE A 64 1.30 0.16 -20.17
C ILE A 64 0.43 1.40 -20.41
N ILE A 65 0.50 2.42 -19.54
CA ILE A 65 -0.40 3.57 -19.59
C ILE A 65 -0.10 4.45 -20.81
N ALA A 66 1.17 4.83 -21.04
CA ALA A 66 1.52 5.72 -22.14
C ALA A 66 1.19 5.13 -23.52
N PRO A 67 1.49 3.84 -23.83
CA PRO A 67 1.03 3.21 -25.06
C PRO A 67 -0.50 3.18 -25.19
N PHE A 68 -1.21 2.81 -24.11
CA PHE A 68 -2.67 2.80 -24.10
C PHE A 68 -3.27 4.18 -24.37
N LEU A 69 -2.78 5.22 -23.70
CA LEU A 69 -3.24 6.60 -23.91
C LEU A 69 -2.94 7.09 -25.33
N ARG A 70 -1.80 6.71 -25.93
CA ARG A 70 -1.48 7.04 -27.33
C ARG A 70 -2.55 6.52 -28.27
N ASP A 71 -2.98 5.28 -28.06
CA ASP A 71 -4.02 4.65 -28.89
C ASP A 71 -5.40 5.30 -28.67
N GLU A 72 -5.77 5.56 -27.41
CA GLU A 72 -7.07 6.18 -27.07
C GLU A 72 -7.16 7.63 -27.57
N LEU A 73 -6.13 8.44 -27.33
CA LEU A 73 -6.08 9.84 -27.78
C LEU A 73 -6.05 9.93 -29.30
N GLY A 74 -5.39 8.98 -29.99
CA GLY A 74 -5.35 8.89 -31.43
C GLY A 74 -6.74 8.79 -32.07
N LYS A 75 -7.73 8.20 -31.40
CA LYS A 75 -9.14 8.16 -31.87
C LYS A 75 -9.79 9.56 -31.97
N ARG A 76 -9.19 10.54 -31.29
CA ARG A 76 -9.62 11.94 -31.24
C ARG A 76 -8.68 12.90 -31.96
N GLU A 77 -7.79 12.38 -32.77
CA GLU A 77 -6.74 13.16 -33.46
C GLU A 77 -5.83 13.93 -32.45
N MET A 78 -5.57 13.34 -31.32
CA MET A 78 -4.66 13.81 -30.26
C MET A 78 -3.51 12.84 -30.08
N GLY A 79 -2.37 13.37 -29.59
CA GLY A 79 -1.21 12.57 -29.18
C GLY A 79 -0.87 12.73 -27.71
N LEU A 80 0.12 11.98 -27.23
CA LEU A 80 0.65 12.15 -25.85
C LEU A 80 1.26 13.53 -25.64
N GLU A 81 1.78 14.16 -26.69
CA GLU A 81 2.30 15.53 -26.70
C GLU A 81 1.23 16.61 -26.47
N ASP A 82 -0.05 16.26 -26.59
CA ASP A 82 -1.16 17.16 -26.33
C ASP A 82 -1.58 17.21 -24.85
N ILE A 83 -1.05 16.33 -24.01
CA ILE A 83 -1.31 16.28 -22.56
C ILE A 83 0.00 16.18 -21.79
N PHE A 84 -0.04 16.43 -20.49
CA PHE A 84 1.11 16.21 -19.60
C PHE A 84 0.85 14.94 -18.77
N LEU A 85 1.64 13.88 -18.97
CA LEU A 85 1.54 12.64 -18.21
C LEU A 85 2.62 12.57 -17.16
N ALA A 86 2.25 12.41 -15.89
CA ALA A 86 3.17 12.37 -14.77
C ALA A 86 2.77 11.30 -13.74
N HIS A 87 3.73 10.91 -12.91
CA HIS A 87 3.52 10.05 -11.76
C HIS A 87 4.06 10.70 -10.48
N SER A 88 3.26 10.68 -9.40
CA SER A 88 3.69 11.12 -8.08
C SER A 88 2.87 10.42 -7.02
N TYR A 89 3.45 9.47 -6.33
CA TYR A 89 2.76 8.76 -5.28
C TYR A 89 2.59 9.59 -4.00
N GLU A 90 1.47 9.38 -3.32
CA GLU A 90 1.17 9.99 -2.03
C GLU A 90 1.86 9.25 -0.86
N ARG A 91 1.95 9.92 0.30
CA ARG A 91 2.41 9.36 1.58
C ARG A 91 1.39 9.59 2.69
N VAL A 92 0.12 9.52 2.34
CA VAL A 92 -1.01 9.79 3.25
C VAL A 92 -1.04 8.75 4.38
N MET A 93 -1.24 9.26 5.59
CA MET A 93 -1.47 8.44 6.77
C MET A 93 -2.90 8.70 7.27
N PRO A 94 -3.83 7.76 7.09
CA PRO A 94 -5.17 7.88 7.66
C PRO A 94 -5.12 8.07 9.18
N GLY A 95 -5.99 8.93 9.73
CA GLY A 95 -6.07 9.25 11.15
C GLY A 95 -5.98 10.74 11.43
N GLU A 96 -5.63 11.14 12.66
CA GLU A 96 -5.67 12.52 13.14
C GLU A 96 -4.86 13.55 12.31
N ASN A 97 -3.71 13.13 11.75
CA ASN A 97 -2.83 14.02 11.00
C ASN A 97 -2.99 13.90 9.47
N TYR A 98 -4.21 13.60 9.01
CA TYR A 98 -4.48 13.31 7.61
C TYR A 98 -3.99 14.43 6.66
N LEU A 99 -4.41 15.68 6.87
CA LEU A 99 -4.01 16.82 6.03
C LEU A 99 -2.51 17.14 6.14
N ALA A 100 -1.94 17.04 7.34
CA ALA A 100 -0.51 17.22 7.54
C ALA A 100 0.29 16.17 6.75
N SER A 101 -0.17 14.91 6.71
CA SER A 101 0.48 13.85 5.95
C SER A 101 0.42 14.05 4.43
N ILE A 102 -0.48 14.90 3.92
CA ILE A 102 -0.51 15.31 2.52
C ILE A 102 0.48 16.45 2.25
N ARG A 103 0.48 17.47 3.11
CA ARG A 103 1.15 18.76 2.89
C ARG A 103 2.60 18.80 3.41
N GLU A 104 2.89 18.04 4.45
CA GLU A 104 4.11 18.15 5.26
C GLU A 104 4.99 16.89 5.10
N TYR A 105 5.09 16.37 3.89
CA TYR A 105 5.94 15.23 3.56
C TYR A 105 6.66 15.45 2.23
N TRP A 106 7.92 15.02 2.16
CA TRP A 106 8.69 14.97 0.92
C TRP A 106 7.94 14.16 -0.12
N ARG A 107 7.74 14.75 -1.29
CA ARG A 107 7.06 14.14 -2.41
C ARG A 107 8.07 13.77 -3.49
N VAL A 108 7.92 12.60 -4.07
CA VAL A 108 8.69 12.15 -5.23
C VAL A 108 7.79 12.17 -6.44
N PHE A 109 8.29 12.64 -7.57
CA PHE A 109 7.53 12.71 -8.81
C PHE A 109 8.44 12.54 -10.03
N SER A 110 7.82 12.34 -11.18
CA SER A 110 8.45 12.29 -12.49
C SER A 110 7.40 12.56 -13.58
N GLY A 111 7.83 13.04 -14.73
CA GLY A 111 7.01 13.18 -15.91
C GLY A 111 7.41 12.18 -17.00
N LEU A 112 6.54 12.00 -17.98
CA LEU A 112 6.86 11.25 -19.19
C LEU A 112 7.98 11.95 -19.97
N ASP A 113 7.99 13.28 -19.92
CA ASP A 113 9.00 14.17 -20.46
C ASP A 113 9.24 15.38 -19.52
N GLU A 114 10.15 16.28 -19.93
CA GLU A 114 10.51 17.46 -19.12
C GLU A 114 9.33 18.43 -18.93
N HIS A 115 8.43 18.56 -19.93
CA HIS A 115 7.26 19.42 -19.83
C HIS A 115 6.24 18.84 -18.87
N SER A 116 5.98 17.55 -18.94
CA SER A 116 5.11 16.82 -17.98
C SER A 116 5.65 16.90 -16.55
N ALA A 117 6.96 16.77 -16.36
CA ALA A 117 7.58 16.92 -15.05
C ALA A 117 7.42 18.35 -14.52
N LEU A 118 7.59 19.37 -15.37
CA LEU A 118 7.43 20.78 -14.99
C LEU A 118 6.00 21.10 -14.54
N GLU A 119 4.98 20.64 -15.29
CA GLU A 119 3.56 20.88 -14.94
C GLU A 119 3.18 20.10 -13.67
N CYS A 120 3.67 18.90 -13.49
CA CYS A 120 3.51 18.13 -12.25
C CYS A 120 4.13 18.87 -11.06
N ARG A 121 5.36 19.38 -11.19
CA ARG A 121 6.02 20.18 -10.16
C ARG A 121 5.18 21.40 -9.77
N LYS A 122 4.71 22.19 -10.73
CA LYS A 122 3.89 23.38 -10.47
C LYS A 122 2.64 23.01 -9.67
N PHE A 123 1.98 21.90 -10.03
CA PHE A 123 0.81 21.45 -9.29
C PHE A 123 1.17 21.04 -7.86
N LEU A 124 2.19 20.23 -7.67
CA LEU A 124 2.59 19.75 -6.33
C LEU A 124 3.03 20.92 -5.42
N GLU A 125 3.66 21.96 -5.95
CA GLU A 125 4.04 23.16 -5.21
C GLU A 125 2.82 23.95 -4.68
N THR A 126 1.63 23.77 -5.25
CA THR A 126 0.40 24.38 -4.71
C THR A 126 -0.16 23.62 -3.49
N ILE A 127 0.24 22.38 -3.29
CA ILE A 127 -0.30 21.50 -2.25
C ILE A 127 0.70 21.29 -1.11
N ILE A 128 1.96 21.01 -1.47
CA ILE A 128 3.02 20.62 -0.54
C ILE A 128 3.71 21.87 0.02
N ASP A 129 4.04 21.86 1.29
CA ASP A 129 4.93 22.85 1.90
C ASP A 129 6.38 22.59 1.45
N THR A 130 6.70 23.01 0.23
CA THR A 130 7.98 22.72 -0.40
C THR A 130 9.16 23.49 0.20
N VAL A 131 8.90 24.45 1.07
CA VAL A 131 9.95 25.17 1.83
C VAL A 131 10.58 24.21 2.85
N ASN A 132 9.77 23.45 3.55
CA ASN A 132 10.21 22.49 4.57
C ASN A 132 10.37 21.07 4.04
N TYR A 133 9.62 20.71 2.99
CA TYR A 133 9.55 19.38 2.39
C TYR A 133 9.80 19.45 0.87
N PRO A 134 11.05 19.71 0.42
CA PRO A 134 11.37 19.84 -1.00
C PRO A 134 10.93 18.64 -1.83
N LEU A 135 10.45 18.92 -3.03
CA LEU A 135 10.09 17.91 -4.01
C LEU A 135 11.36 17.22 -4.57
N THR A 136 11.27 15.92 -4.81
CA THR A 136 12.33 15.13 -5.45
C THR A 136 11.86 14.65 -6.81
N GLU A 137 12.45 15.17 -7.87
CA GLU A 137 12.23 14.71 -9.23
C GLU A 137 13.13 13.52 -9.57
N LEU A 138 12.54 12.46 -10.10
CA LEU A 138 13.26 11.31 -10.64
C LEU A 138 13.23 11.33 -12.17
N LYS A 139 14.23 10.68 -12.79
CA LYS A 139 14.48 10.76 -14.24
C LYS A 139 13.45 10.02 -15.10
N SER A 140 12.63 9.15 -14.52
CA SER A 140 11.62 8.38 -15.25
C SER A 140 10.44 8.04 -14.34
N MET A 141 9.28 7.78 -14.91
CA MET A 141 8.12 7.34 -14.15
C MET A 141 8.34 5.95 -13.54
N THR A 142 9.02 5.07 -14.25
CA THR A 142 9.47 3.77 -13.70
C THR A 142 10.30 3.94 -12.43
N ALA A 143 11.15 4.99 -12.35
CA ALA A 143 11.94 5.24 -11.14
C ALA A 143 11.09 5.68 -9.96
N SER A 144 10.10 6.58 -10.17
CA SER A 144 9.21 7.02 -9.09
C SER A 144 8.24 5.92 -8.63
N GLU A 145 7.74 5.09 -9.53
CA GLU A 145 6.97 3.88 -9.22
C GLU A 145 7.80 2.89 -8.38
N THR A 146 9.05 2.65 -8.80
CA THR A 146 9.99 1.78 -8.06
C THR A 146 10.26 2.32 -6.66
N ALA A 147 10.42 3.64 -6.50
CA ALA A 147 10.66 4.25 -5.20
C ALA A 147 9.51 3.95 -4.23
N LYS A 148 8.25 4.11 -4.65
CA LYS A 148 7.08 3.79 -3.81
C LYS A 148 7.03 2.32 -3.41
N VAL A 149 7.19 1.43 -4.38
CA VAL A 149 7.16 -0.01 -4.12
C VAL A 149 8.30 -0.43 -3.19
N MET A 150 9.48 0.15 -3.36
CA MET A 150 10.64 -0.12 -2.51
C MET A 150 10.44 0.40 -1.09
N GLU A 151 9.87 1.61 -0.89
CA GLU A 151 9.51 2.13 0.44
C GLU A 151 8.57 1.20 1.19
N ASN A 152 7.51 0.73 0.54
CA ASN A 152 6.54 -0.17 1.15
C ASN A 152 7.13 -1.56 1.42
N THR A 153 7.97 -2.07 0.51
CA THR A 153 8.69 -3.33 0.70
C THR A 153 9.67 -3.26 1.88
N TYR A 154 10.43 -2.16 1.98
CA TYR A 154 11.34 -1.92 3.10
C TYR A 154 10.58 -1.93 4.43
N ARG A 155 9.44 -1.23 4.50
CA ARG A 155 8.60 -1.21 5.69
C ARG A 155 8.04 -2.59 6.05
N ALA A 156 7.53 -3.33 5.07
CA ALA A 156 7.03 -4.69 5.27
C ALA A 156 8.13 -5.65 5.77
N ALA A 157 9.35 -5.53 5.22
CA ALA A 157 10.49 -6.33 5.63
C ALA A 157 10.95 -6.02 7.07
N ASN A 158 10.98 -4.73 7.46
CA ASN A 158 11.29 -4.33 8.84
C ASN A 158 10.30 -4.89 9.85
N ILE A 159 9.01 -4.92 9.52
CA ILE A 159 7.98 -5.49 10.38
C ILE A 159 8.17 -7.02 10.47
N ALA A 160 8.41 -7.69 9.35
CA ALA A 160 8.66 -9.13 9.33
C ALA A 160 9.92 -9.52 10.14
N PHE A 161 10.97 -8.70 10.09
CA PHE A 161 12.17 -8.88 10.90
C PHE A 161 11.84 -8.90 12.40
N ILE A 162 11.01 -7.99 12.88
CA ILE A 162 10.62 -7.93 14.29
C ILE A 162 9.72 -9.10 14.71
N ASP A 163 8.87 -9.61 13.82
CA ASP A 163 8.08 -10.82 14.12
C ASP A 163 8.98 -12.03 14.42
N GLU A 164 10.04 -12.20 13.64
CA GLU A 164 11.01 -13.27 13.86
C GLU A 164 11.66 -13.17 15.24
N TRP A 165 12.12 -11.96 15.64
CA TRP A 165 12.69 -11.70 16.96
C TRP A 165 11.67 -11.79 18.08
N THR A 166 10.39 -11.48 17.81
CA THR A 166 9.30 -11.66 18.77
C THR A 166 9.14 -13.12 19.16
N LYS A 167 9.19 -14.04 18.19
CA LYS A 167 9.12 -15.48 18.45
C LYS A 167 10.30 -15.97 19.27
N PHE A 168 11.50 -15.52 18.95
CA PHE A 168 12.69 -15.85 19.73
C PHE A 168 12.59 -15.33 21.17
N ALA A 169 12.32 -14.04 21.35
CA ALA A 169 12.21 -13.43 22.66
C ALA A 169 11.14 -14.08 23.54
N SER A 170 9.96 -14.37 22.96
CA SER A 170 8.87 -15.08 23.65
C SER A 170 9.29 -16.48 24.11
N SER A 171 10.07 -17.21 23.31
CA SER A 171 10.51 -18.58 23.63
C SER A 171 11.45 -18.67 24.84
N ILE A 172 12.17 -17.59 25.15
CA ILE A 172 13.14 -17.52 26.25
C ILE A 172 12.76 -16.45 27.29
N GLN A 173 11.54 -15.94 27.24
CA GLN A 173 10.98 -14.97 28.19
C GLN A 173 11.78 -13.66 28.29
N LEU A 174 12.31 -13.15 27.17
CA LEU A 174 12.95 -11.84 27.09
C LEU A 174 11.92 -10.73 26.83
N ASP A 175 12.16 -9.56 27.40
CA ASP A 175 11.45 -8.34 27.05
C ASP A 175 12.05 -7.74 25.77
N LEU A 176 11.42 -8.02 24.63
CA LEU A 176 11.86 -7.48 23.34
C LEU A 176 11.65 -5.95 23.24
N ILE A 177 10.69 -5.39 23.96
CA ILE A 177 10.45 -3.94 23.97
C ILE A 177 11.64 -3.19 24.57
N GLU A 178 12.14 -3.65 25.73
CA GLU A 178 13.35 -3.09 26.36
C GLU A 178 14.55 -3.15 25.39
N ILE A 179 14.74 -4.27 24.72
CA ILE A 179 15.83 -4.45 23.74
C ILE A 179 15.70 -3.47 22.57
N ILE A 180 14.49 -3.32 22.01
CA ILE A 180 14.22 -2.40 20.91
C ILE A 180 14.49 -0.95 21.32
N GLU A 181 14.03 -0.54 22.52
CA GLU A 181 14.28 0.83 23.02
C GLU A 181 15.79 1.11 23.18
N ALA A 182 16.56 0.14 23.64
CA ALA A 182 18.02 0.25 23.72
C ALA A 182 18.68 0.38 22.33
N ILE A 183 18.16 -0.33 21.32
CA ILE A 183 18.67 -0.26 19.93
C ILE A 183 18.32 1.08 19.28
N LYS A 184 17.14 1.64 19.53
CA LYS A 184 16.65 2.90 18.95
C LYS A 184 17.49 4.12 19.32
N ILE A 185 18.24 4.09 20.41
CA ILE A 185 19.15 5.16 20.83
C ILE A 185 20.16 5.48 19.72
N ARG A 186 20.57 4.49 18.96
CA ARG A 186 21.45 4.69 17.80
C ARG A 186 20.64 5.25 16.63
N SER A 187 20.98 6.45 16.14
CA SER A 187 20.25 7.15 15.08
C SER A 187 20.02 6.32 13.82
N THR A 188 21.00 5.47 13.43
CA THR A 188 20.88 4.57 12.26
C THR A 188 19.87 3.41 12.44
N HIS A 189 19.35 3.21 13.65
CA HIS A 189 18.40 2.14 13.99
C HIS A 189 17.11 2.69 14.60
N SER A 190 16.92 4.01 14.62
CA SER A 190 15.77 4.67 15.27
C SER A 190 14.41 4.24 14.71
N ASN A 191 14.38 3.74 13.46
CA ASN A 191 13.16 3.31 12.77
C ASN A 191 12.86 1.80 12.89
N ILE A 192 13.56 1.07 13.79
CA ILE A 192 13.22 -0.33 14.07
C ILE A 192 11.77 -0.42 14.58
N MET A 193 11.03 -1.39 14.08
CA MET A 193 9.60 -1.55 14.39
C MET A 193 9.40 -2.22 15.75
N LEU A 194 8.17 -2.09 16.28
CA LEU A 194 7.73 -2.79 17.47
C LEU A 194 6.97 -4.07 17.09
N PRO A 195 6.93 -5.09 17.98
CA PRO A 195 6.08 -6.25 17.84
C PRO A 195 4.60 -5.87 17.66
N GLY A 196 3.86 -6.66 16.90
CA GLY A 196 2.44 -6.45 16.67
C GLY A 196 1.68 -7.72 16.29
N LEU A 197 0.37 -7.60 16.12
CA LEU A 197 -0.52 -8.70 15.75
C LEU A 197 -0.28 -9.18 14.31
N GLY A 198 0.15 -8.28 13.43
CA GLY A 198 0.33 -8.53 12.01
C GLY A 198 0.28 -7.24 11.20
N VAL A 199 0.29 -7.38 9.90
CA VAL A 199 0.22 -6.28 8.95
C VAL A 199 -1.13 -6.31 8.25
N GLY A 200 -1.86 -5.21 8.34
CA GLY A 200 -3.12 -5.00 7.64
C GLY A 200 -3.08 -3.80 6.71
N GLY A 201 -4.22 -3.49 6.12
CA GLY A 201 -4.39 -2.41 5.17
C GLY A 201 -3.98 -2.80 3.75
N TYR A 202 -4.33 -1.91 2.83
CA TYR A 202 -4.26 -2.18 1.40
C TYR A 202 -2.83 -2.21 0.83
N CYS A 203 -1.90 -1.42 1.42
CA CYS A 203 -0.59 -1.21 0.81
C CYS A 203 0.42 -2.33 1.13
N LEU A 204 0.77 -2.52 2.42
CA LEU A 204 1.88 -3.40 2.80
C LEU A 204 1.59 -4.89 2.56
N THR A 205 0.33 -5.26 2.38
CA THR A 205 -0.07 -6.64 2.10
C THR A 205 0.17 -7.06 0.65
N LYS A 206 0.24 -6.10 -0.30
CA LYS A 206 0.38 -6.38 -1.73
C LYS A 206 1.56 -5.69 -2.42
N ASP A 207 1.87 -4.42 -2.08
CA ASP A 207 2.88 -3.64 -2.81
C ASP A 207 4.27 -4.29 -2.87
N PRO A 208 4.74 -5.02 -1.84
CA PRO A 208 5.99 -5.77 -1.94
C PRO A 208 6.01 -6.82 -3.07
N THR A 209 4.85 -7.21 -3.59
CA THR A 209 4.73 -8.17 -4.70
C THR A 209 4.70 -7.49 -6.07
N PHE A 210 4.59 -6.17 -6.14
CA PHE A 210 4.54 -5.41 -7.40
C PHE A 210 5.84 -5.50 -8.20
N ALA A 211 7.01 -5.36 -7.57
CA ALA A 211 8.28 -5.47 -8.26
C ALA A 211 8.55 -6.89 -8.82
N PRO A 212 8.32 -7.99 -8.06
CA PRO A 212 8.32 -9.35 -8.61
C PRO A 212 7.41 -9.53 -9.82
N ALA A 213 6.16 -9.05 -9.72
CA ALA A 213 5.18 -9.16 -10.80
C ALA A 213 5.59 -8.34 -12.03
N ALA A 214 6.01 -7.08 -11.84
CA ALA A 214 6.49 -6.21 -12.92
C ALA A 214 7.71 -6.80 -13.64
N SER A 215 8.68 -7.31 -12.87
CA SER A 215 9.86 -7.97 -13.43
C SER A 215 9.46 -9.03 -14.46
N LYS A 216 8.54 -9.94 -14.09
CA LYS A 216 8.08 -11.03 -14.93
C LYS A 216 7.13 -10.58 -16.03
N GLN A 217 6.11 -9.78 -15.69
CA GLN A 217 4.98 -9.53 -16.59
C GLN A 217 5.16 -8.28 -17.47
N ILE A 218 5.84 -7.23 -16.98
CA ILE A 218 6.13 -6.01 -17.75
C ILE A 218 7.49 -6.13 -18.44
N PHE A 219 8.55 -6.31 -17.66
CA PHE A 219 9.93 -6.29 -18.18
C PHE A 219 10.41 -7.61 -18.77
N LYS A 220 9.63 -8.70 -18.67
CA LYS A 220 10.01 -10.03 -19.15
C LYS A 220 11.36 -10.51 -18.59
N LYS A 221 11.61 -10.24 -17.30
CA LYS A 221 12.81 -10.62 -16.56
C LYS A 221 12.46 -11.58 -15.42
N GLU A 222 13.26 -12.63 -15.24
CA GLU A 222 13.08 -13.59 -14.15
C GLU A 222 14.00 -13.26 -12.97
N ILE A 223 13.77 -12.10 -12.34
CA ILE A 223 14.51 -11.68 -11.15
C ILE A 223 13.83 -12.24 -9.90
N GLN A 224 14.61 -12.81 -9.00
CA GLN A 224 14.10 -13.32 -7.73
C GLN A 224 14.08 -12.21 -6.68
N PHE A 225 12.97 -12.12 -5.94
CA PHE A 225 12.76 -11.16 -4.85
C PHE A 225 12.46 -11.90 -3.53
N PRO A 226 13.46 -12.65 -2.97
CA PRO A 226 13.21 -13.49 -1.79
C PRO A 226 12.76 -12.71 -0.57
N PHE A 227 13.33 -11.53 -0.30
CA PHE A 227 12.95 -10.69 0.85
C PHE A 227 11.52 -10.17 0.74
N SER A 228 11.08 -9.72 -0.44
CA SER A 228 9.72 -9.22 -0.65
C SER A 228 8.68 -10.31 -0.39
N ARG A 229 8.89 -11.50 -0.96
CA ARG A 229 8.00 -12.65 -0.79
C ARG A 229 8.00 -13.15 0.66
N LEU A 230 9.18 -13.24 1.28
CA LEU A 230 9.29 -13.68 2.67
C LEU A 230 8.62 -12.70 3.61
N ALA A 231 8.80 -11.39 3.42
CA ALA A 231 8.18 -10.36 4.26
C ALA A 231 6.64 -10.48 4.26
N VAL A 232 6.02 -10.59 3.08
CA VAL A 232 4.56 -10.76 2.98
C VAL A 232 4.10 -12.04 3.68
N ARG A 233 4.79 -13.17 3.44
CA ARG A 233 4.45 -14.45 4.06
C ARG A 233 4.58 -14.42 5.59
N VAL A 234 5.67 -13.83 6.13
CA VAL A 234 5.87 -13.69 7.57
C VAL A 234 4.77 -12.82 8.17
N ASN A 235 4.51 -11.65 7.57
CA ASN A 235 3.50 -10.72 8.04
C ASN A 235 2.09 -11.34 8.07
N ASN A 236 1.71 -12.11 7.05
CA ASN A 236 0.43 -12.80 6.99
C ASN A 236 0.30 -13.92 8.05
N ASN A 237 1.41 -14.47 8.52
CA ASN A 237 1.42 -15.54 9.53
C ASN A 237 1.52 -15.04 10.98
N MET A 238 1.77 -13.73 11.21
CA MET A 238 1.85 -13.19 12.58
C MET A 238 0.62 -13.49 13.44
N PRO A 239 -0.63 -13.34 12.96
CA PRO A 239 -1.81 -13.62 13.76
C PRO A 239 -1.87 -15.08 14.23
N LEU A 240 -1.32 -16.01 13.45
CA LEU A 240 -1.29 -17.44 13.80
C LEU A 240 -0.32 -17.71 14.96
N HIS A 241 0.76 -16.95 15.06
CA HIS A 241 1.67 -17.01 16.20
C HIS A 241 0.97 -16.56 17.50
N VAL A 242 0.14 -15.51 17.44
CA VAL A 242 -0.64 -15.06 18.60
C VAL A 242 -1.58 -16.16 19.09
N VAL A 243 -2.21 -16.92 18.18
CA VAL A 243 -3.03 -18.08 18.57
C VAL A 243 -2.19 -19.13 19.31
N GLN A 244 -0.98 -19.41 18.83
CA GLN A 244 -0.08 -20.34 19.50
C GLN A 244 0.31 -19.85 20.89
N VAL A 245 0.64 -18.57 21.05
CA VAL A 245 0.95 -17.97 22.36
C VAL A 245 -0.24 -18.08 23.31
N LEU A 246 -1.47 -17.89 22.84
CA LEU A 246 -2.67 -18.08 23.64
C LEU A 246 -2.82 -19.55 24.07
N GLU A 247 -2.56 -20.52 23.20
CA GLU A 247 -2.62 -21.94 23.53
C GLU A 247 -1.59 -22.32 24.61
N ASP A 248 -0.37 -21.84 24.45
CA ASP A 248 0.77 -22.19 25.33
C ASP A 248 0.64 -21.57 26.75
N ASN A 249 -0.05 -20.42 26.84
CA ASN A 249 -0.13 -19.66 28.11
C ASN A 249 -1.53 -19.69 28.75
N SER A 250 -2.54 -20.21 28.08
CA SER A 250 -3.90 -20.29 28.64
C SER A 250 -4.09 -21.55 29.49
N SER A 251 -4.70 -21.39 30.65
CA SER A 251 -5.16 -22.52 31.47
C SER A 251 -6.40 -23.24 30.91
N LYS A 252 -7.09 -22.61 29.95
CA LYS A 252 -8.28 -23.14 29.27
C LYS A 252 -7.95 -23.54 27.84
N LYS A 253 -8.58 -24.61 27.37
CA LYS A 253 -8.54 -24.95 25.94
C LYS A 253 -9.29 -23.88 25.12
N ILE A 254 -8.78 -23.50 23.98
CA ILE A 254 -9.41 -22.52 23.09
C ILE A 254 -10.84 -22.93 22.73
N SER A 255 -11.09 -24.22 22.50
CA SER A 255 -12.41 -24.77 22.15
C SER A 255 -13.52 -24.54 23.19
N ASN A 256 -13.19 -24.09 24.39
CA ASN A 256 -14.16 -23.79 25.44
C ASN A 256 -13.98 -22.36 25.99
N ALA A 257 -13.32 -21.50 25.24
CA ALA A 257 -13.02 -20.16 25.66
C ALA A 257 -13.98 -19.16 25.03
N ASN A 258 -14.49 -18.23 25.86
CA ASN A 258 -15.12 -17.00 25.41
C ASN A 258 -14.01 -15.95 25.25
N ILE A 259 -13.76 -15.47 24.05
CA ILE A 259 -12.66 -14.56 23.77
C ILE A 259 -13.23 -13.23 23.27
N LEU A 260 -12.94 -12.16 23.97
CA LEU A 260 -13.21 -10.79 23.53
C LEU A 260 -12.05 -10.28 22.71
N ILE A 261 -12.33 -9.87 21.47
CA ILE A 261 -11.38 -9.21 20.58
C ILE A 261 -11.69 -7.71 20.57
N CYS A 262 -10.74 -6.90 21.03
CA CYS A 262 -10.82 -5.44 21.03
C CYS A 262 -9.96 -4.88 19.90
N GLY A 263 -10.58 -4.18 18.93
CA GLY A 263 -9.93 -3.65 17.74
C GLY A 263 -10.01 -4.59 16.53
N LEU A 264 -10.72 -4.17 15.51
CA LEU A 264 -10.97 -4.96 14.29
C LEU A 264 -10.39 -4.28 13.06
N THR A 265 -10.11 -2.99 13.15
CA THR A 265 -9.50 -2.20 12.08
C THR A 265 -8.00 -2.47 11.99
N TYR A 266 -7.43 -2.26 10.82
CA TYR A 266 -6.00 -2.51 10.63
C TYR A 266 -5.10 -1.46 11.29
N ARG A 267 -5.68 -0.33 11.74
CA ARG A 267 -4.98 0.81 12.32
C ARG A 267 -5.87 1.49 13.36
N PRO A 268 -5.29 2.12 14.42
CA PRO A 268 -6.05 2.97 15.36
C PRO A 268 -6.75 4.14 14.66
N ASP A 269 -7.90 4.55 15.21
CA ASP A 269 -8.66 5.76 14.83
C ASP A 269 -9.15 5.79 13.37
N VAL A 270 -9.37 4.62 12.77
CA VAL A 270 -9.98 4.47 11.45
C VAL A 270 -11.09 3.43 11.48
N SER A 271 -12.05 3.53 10.54
CA SER A 271 -13.13 2.54 10.37
C SER A 271 -12.86 1.52 9.24
N ASP A 272 -11.59 1.33 8.86
CA ASP A 272 -11.20 0.48 7.75
C ASP A 272 -10.74 -0.90 8.24
N THR A 273 -11.43 -1.95 7.80
CA THR A 273 -11.15 -3.35 8.16
C THR A 273 -10.44 -4.12 7.06
N ARG A 274 -10.12 -3.49 5.92
CA ARG A 274 -9.51 -4.18 4.78
C ARG A 274 -8.18 -4.82 5.16
N TYR A 275 -8.08 -6.12 4.91
CA TYR A 275 -6.89 -6.92 5.21
C TYR A 275 -6.43 -6.80 6.67
N SER A 276 -7.36 -6.64 7.61
CA SER A 276 -7.00 -6.60 9.02
C SER A 276 -6.42 -7.94 9.47
N ALA A 277 -5.31 -7.89 10.17
CA ALA A 277 -4.71 -9.07 10.78
C ALA A 277 -5.65 -9.77 11.78
N THR A 278 -6.58 -9.00 12.37
CA THR A 278 -7.62 -9.50 13.28
C THR A 278 -8.57 -10.49 12.59
N GLU A 279 -8.83 -10.33 11.28
CA GLU A 279 -9.66 -11.29 10.53
C GLU A 279 -9.05 -12.69 10.53
N ILE A 280 -7.75 -12.80 10.29
CA ILE A 280 -7.02 -14.07 10.31
C ILE A 280 -7.05 -14.68 11.71
N LEU A 281 -6.81 -13.84 12.74
CA LEU A 281 -6.85 -14.25 14.14
C LEU A 281 -8.23 -14.82 14.52
N VAL A 282 -9.30 -14.08 14.23
CA VAL A 282 -10.69 -14.45 14.55
C VAL A 282 -11.07 -15.74 13.82
N SER A 283 -10.80 -15.82 12.52
CA SER A 283 -11.07 -17.03 11.73
C SER A 283 -10.41 -18.26 12.33
N ARG A 284 -9.13 -18.15 12.72
CA ARG A 284 -8.39 -19.25 13.30
C ARG A 284 -8.90 -19.65 14.69
N LEU A 285 -9.32 -18.70 15.52
CA LEU A 285 -9.91 -18.98 16.83
C LEU A 285 -11.26 -19.67 16.71
N ILE A 286 -12.10 -19.24 15.77
CA ILE A 286 -13.39 -19.90 15.46
C ILE A 286 -13.18 -21.34 14.98
N GLU A 287 -12.22 -21.58 14.07
CA GLU A 287 -11.86 -22.93 13.61
C GLU A 287 -11.43 -23.85 14.77
N LYS A 288 -10.83 -23.27 15.81
CA LYS A 288 -10.43 -23.99 17.03
C LYS A 288 -11.59 -24.16 18.04
N GLY A 289 -12.78 -23.63 17.74
CA GLY A 289 -13.98 -23.78 18.53
C GLY A 289 -14.14 -22.79 19.68
N ALA A 290 -13.52 -21.59 19.57
CA ALA A 290 -13.77 -20.50 20.51
C ALA A 290 -15.08 -19.77 20.23
N ASP A 291 -15.73 -19.27 21.28
CA ASP A 291 -16.81 -18.30 21.19
C ASP A 291 -16.21 -16.90 21.17
N ILE A 292 -16.43 -16.16 20.07
CA ILE A 292 -15.81 -14.86 19.84
C ILE A 292 -16.79 -13.73 20.05
N ILE A 293 -16.39 -12.74 20.83
CA ILE A 293 -17.05 -11.45 20.98
C ILE A 293 -16.16 -10.38 20.37
N LEU A 294 -16.71 -9.57 19.47
CA LEU A 294 -15.98 -8.51 18.76
C LEU A 294 -16.37 -7.15 19.33
N HIS A 295 -15.38 -6.28 19.53
CA HIS A 295 -15.58 -4.89 19.94
C HIS A 295 -14.63 -3.94 19.20
N ASP A 296 -15.20 -2.92 18.58
CA ASP A 296 -14.46 -1.80 17.99
C ASP A 296 -15.32 -0.52 18.06
N PRO A 297 -14.83 0.59 18.66
CA PRO A 297 -15.60 1.81 18.82
C PRO A 297 -15.86 2.54 17.49
N HIS A 298 -15.07 2.29 16.46
CA HIS A 298 -15.19 2.94 15.15
C HIS A 298 -16.07 2.15 14.16
N LEU A 299 -16.57 0.98 14.56
CA LEU A 299 -17.39 0.13 13.70
C LEU A 299 -18.81 -0.03 14.27
N SER A 300 -19.81 0.08 13.39
CA SER A 300 -21.18 -0.28 13.70
C SER A 300 -21.42 -1.73 13.29
N PHE A 301 -21.67 -2.61 14.27
CA PHE A 301 -21.95 -4.01 14.02
C PHE A 301 -23.44 -4.20 13.71
N GLY A 302 -23.76 -4.60 12.45
CA GLY A 302 -25.03 -5.22 12.11
C GLY A 302 -25.02 -6.71 12.43
N LYS A 303 -26.18 -7.38 12.38
CA LYS A 303 -26.30 -8.84 12.61
C LYS A 303 -25.43 -9.71 11.67
N ASN A 304 -24.90 -9.13 10.58
CA ASN A 304 -24.08 -9.80 9.55
C ASN A 304 -22.82 -8.97 9.30
N PHE A 305 -22.00 -8.76 10.31
CA PHE A 305 -20.69 -8.15 10.10
C PHE A 305 -19.83 -9.10 9.24
N LEU A 306 -19.43 -8.61 8.07
CA LEU A 306 -18.48 -9.27 7.18
C LEU A 306 -17.24 -8.38 7.08
N TRP A 307 -16.09 -8.98 7.12
CA TRP A 307 -14.84 -8.32 6.78
C TRP A 307 -14.91 -7.83 5.32
N LYS A 308 -14.56 -6.58 5.07
CA LYS A 308 -14.56 -5.99 3.72
C LYS A 308 -13.16 -5.83 3.20
#